data_46cdb5b8b02727d7adbc5d3f241199c7
#
_entry.id   46cdb5b8b02727d7adbc5d3f241199c7
#
_cell.length_a   1.000
_cell.length_b   1.000
_cell.length_c   1.000
_cell.angle_alpha   90.00
_cell.angle_beta   90.00
_cell.angle_gamma   90.00
#
_symmetry.space_group_name_H-M   'P 1'
#
loop_
_entity.id
_entity.type
_entity.pdbx_description
1 polymer ?
#
loop_
_entity_poly.entity_id
_entity_poly.type
_entity_poly.pdbx_seq_one_letter_code
_entity_poly.pdbx_strand_id
1 'polypeptide(L)'
;MSVNEAIRKADAILPGTPVDRGEDPRWQAIIEIGEYVESEPEPVWEFILKWGNFPQDDLRDAVATCLLEHLLEHHFRDYFPRLEAIVVGSPEYGDTLSRCWQFGQAKESNNSARWQALMTQIRVR
;
A
#
# COMPACT_ATOMS: atom_id res chain seq x y z
N MET A 1 -14.94 -13.03 9.05
CA MET A 1 -14.96 -11.71 8.34
C MET A 1 -14.48 -11.90 6.92
N SER A 2 -15.12 -11.23 5.96
CA SER A 2 -14.67 -11.24 4.57
C SER A 2 -13.78 -10.03 4.29
N VAL A 3 -13.07 -10.05 3.16
CA VAL A 3 -12.26 -8.89 2.75
C VAL A 3 -13.16 -7.66 2.54
N ASN A 4 -14.36 -7.85 1.98
CA ASN A 4 -15.29 -6.74 1.76
C ASN A 4 -15.79 -6.13 3.09
N GLU A 5 -16.02 -6.96 4.10
CA GLU A 5 -16.39 -6.48 5.43
C GLU A 5 -15.25 -5.70 6.07
N ALA A 6 -14.00 -6.19 5.95
CA ALA A 6 -12.83 -5.51 6.47
C ALA A 6 -12.66 -4.14 5.80
N ILE A 7 -12.86 -4.07 4.48
CA ILE A 7 -12.76 -2.82 3.73
C ILE A 7 -13.86 -1.85 4.13
N ARG A 8 -15.10 -2.31 4.27
CA ARG A 8 -16.20 -1.43 4.71
C ARG A 8 -15.95 -0.86 6.10
N LYS A 9 -15.41 -1.69 7.01
CA LYS A 9 -15.07 -1.25 8.36
C LYS A 9 -14.01 -0.14 8.32
N ALA A 10 -12.98 -0.30 7.53
CA ALA A 10 -11.93 0.70 7.38
C ALA A 10 -12.46 1.98 6.72
N ASP A 11 -13.20 1.85 5.62
CA ASP A 11 -13.77 3.01 4.91
C ASP A 11 -14.68 3.85 5.82
N ALA A 12 -15.34 3.22 6.77
CA ALA A 12 -16.27 3.92 7.67
C ALA A 12 -15.56 4.88 8.63
N ILE A 13 -14.28 4.64 8.93
CA ILE A 13 -13.52 5.44 9.91
C ILE A 13 -12.39 6.26 9.29
N LEU A 14 -12.09 6.05 8.00
CA LEU A 14 -11.05 6.79 7.31
C LEU A 14 -11.60 8.08 6.71
N PRO A 15 -10.82 9.16 6.59
CA PRO A 15 -9.41 9.22 6.96
C PRO A 15 -9.14 9.39 8.46
N GLY A 16 -10.09 9.90 9.22
CA GLY A 16 -9.91 10.13 10.65
C GLY A 16 -8.70 11.01 10.98
N THR A 17 -8.26 10.95 12.23
CA THR A 17 -7.09 11.70 12.70
C THR A 17 -6.17 10.76 13.49
N PRO A 18 -4.85 11.06 13.52
CA PRO A 18 -3.91 10.27 14.33
C PRO A 18 -4.29 10.28 15.81
N VAL A 19 -4.03 9.15 16.47
CA VAL A 19 -4.29 8.97 17.91
C VAL A 19 -3.00 9.24 18.67
N ASP A 20 -3.08 10.07 19.72
CA ASP A 20 -1.90 10.46 20.51
C ASP A 20 -1.33 9.32 21.32
N ARG A 21 -2.17 8.43 21.82
CA ARG A 21 -1.75 7.32 22.69
C ARG A 21 -2.59 6.08 22.40
N GLY A 22 -1.96 4.91 22.58
CA GLY A 22 -2.62 3.62 22.45
C GLY A 22 -2.80 3.18 21.00
N GLU A 23 -3.64 2.18 20.81
CA GLU A 23 -3.89 1.65 19.48
C GLU A 23 -4.76 2.59 18.66
N ASP A 24 -4.37 2.79 17.40
CA ASP A 24 -5.14 3.58 16.46
C ASP A 24 -6.14 2.66 15.74
N PRO A 25 -7.46 2.88 15.89
CA PRO A 25 -8.46 2.05 15.22
C PRO A 25 -8.31 2.00 13.71
N ARG A 26 -7.79 3.07 13.09
CA ARG A 26 -7.57 3.13 11.64
C ARG A 26 -6.49 2.13 11.23
N TRP A 27 -5.38 2.08 11.96
CA TRP A 27 -4.31 1.12 11.71
C TRP A 27 -4.79 -0.31 11.93
N GLN A 28 -5.57 -0.56 12.98
CA GLN A 28 -6.11 -1.89 13.24
C GLN A 28 -7.02 -2.36 12.11
N ALA A 29 -7.87 -1.48 11.59
CA ALA A 29 -8.75 -1.82 10.48
C ALA A 29 -7.95 -2.12 9.19
N ILE A 30 -6.89 -1.36 8.94
CA ILE A 30 -6.03 -1.59 7.76
C ILE A 30 -5.25 -2.89 7.92
N ILE A 31 -4.75 -3.18 9.11
CA ILE A 31 -4.07 -4.46 9.40
C ILE A 31 -4.99 -5.65 9.10
N GLU A 32 -6.27 -5.56 9.46
CA GLU A 32 -7.25 -6.61 9.16
C GLU A 32 -7.38 -6.85 7.65
N ILE A 33 -7.36 -5.78 6.85
CA ILE A 33 -7.37 -5.92 5.37
C ILE A 33 -6.12 -6.66 4.92
N GLY A 34 -4.99 -6.42 5.56
CA GLY A 34 -3.72 -7.05 5.24
C GLY A 34 -3.75 -8.58 5.33
N GLU A 35 -4.64 -9.14 6.12
CA GLU A 35 -4.80 -10.59 6.22
C GLU A 35 -5.26 -11.22 4.90
N TYR A 36 -5.81 -10.43 3.98
CA TYR A 36 -6.35 -10.90 2.69
C TYR A 36 -5.44 -10.61 1.50
N VAL A 37 -4.28 -10.00 1.72
CA VAL A 37 -3.35 -9.62 0.64
C VAL A 37 -2.97 -10.82 -0.22
N GLU A 38 -2.69 -11.96 0.40
CA GLU A 38 -2.25 -13.14 -0.32
C GLU A 38 -3.38 -13.84 -1.05
N SER A 39 -4.53 -14.00 -0.41
CA SER A 39 -5.65 -14.79 -0.94
C SER A 39 -6.60 -13.99 -1.83
N GLU A 40 -6.76 -12.69 -1.60
CA GLU A 40 -7.70 -11.83 -2.33
C GLU A 40 -7.05 -10.48 -2.64
N PRO A 41 -6.02 -10.47 -3.49
CA PRO A 41 -5.24 -9.25 -3.73
C PRO A 41 -6.00 -8.14 -4.45
N GLU A 42 -6.96 -8.46 -5.34
CA GLU A 42 -7.63 -7.42 -6.13
C GLU A 42 -8.44 -6.44 -5.28
N PRO A 43 -9.30 -6.87 -4.33
CA PRO A 43 -9.96 -5.91 -3.45
C PRO A 43 -8.99 -5.09 -2.60
N VAL A 44 -7.88 -5.69 -2.17
CA VAL A 44 -6.85 -4.97 -1.42
C VAL A 44 -6.22 -3.89 -2.29
N TRP A 45 -5.91 -4.21 -3.55
CA TRP A 45 -5.37 -3.23 -4.49
C TRP A 45 -6.33 -2.05 -4.70
N GLU A 46 -7.63 -2.33 -4.84
CA GLU A 46 -8.63 -1.28 -4.98
C GLU A 46 -8.66 -0.35 -3.76
N PHE A 47 -8.52 -0.92 -2.56
CA PHE A 47 -8.41 -0.12 -1.34
C PHE A 47 -7.15 0.74 -1.34
N ILE A 48 -6.01 0.18 -1.77
CA ILE A 48 -4.75 0.93 -1.89
C ILE A 48 -4.91 2.11 -2.87
N LEU A 49 -5.58 1.89 -4.01
CA LEU A 49 -5.84 2.96 -4.96
C LEU A 49 -6.66 4.09 -4.34
N LYS A 50 -7.65 3.74 -3.53
CA LYS A 50 -8.53 4.74 -2.91
C LYS A 50 -7.81 5.60 -1.88
N TRP A 51 -6.99 4.98 -1.02
CA TRP A 51 -6.39 5.68 0.12
C TRP A 51 -4.89 5.92 0.01
N GLY A 52 -4.19 5.24 -0.89
CA GLY A 52 -2.73 5.30 -1.00
C GLY A 52 -2.18 6.63 -1.50
N ASN A 53 -3.03 7.51 -2.00
CA ASN A 53 -2.63 8.86 -2.42
C ASN A 53 -3.26 9.96 -1.57
N PHE A 54 -3.87 9.59 -0.45
CA PHE A 54 -4.52 10.57 0.42
C PHE A 54 -3.46 11.48 1.06
N PRO A 55 -3.69 12.80 1.15
CA PRO A 55 -2.67 13.75 1.62
C PRO A 55 -2.50 13.77 3.15
N GLN A 56 -2.44 12.63 3.78
CA GLN A 56 -2.19 12.45 5.21
C GLN A 56 -1.07 11.43 5.35
N ASP A 57 0.10 11.87 5.83
CA ASP A 57 1.31 11.03 5.90
C ASP A 57 1.08 9.75 6.68
N ASP A 58 0.40 9.86 7.81
CA ASP A 58 0.13 8.73 8.68
C ASP A 58 -0.70 7.65 7.99
N LEU A 59 -1.69 8.07 7.21
CA LEU A 59 -2.54 7.12 6.47
C LEU A 59 -1.77 6.46 5.34
N ARG A 60 -0.96 7.22 4.60
CA ARG A 60 -0.12 6.62 3.55
C ARG A 60 0.89 5.64 4.13
N ASP A 61 1.41 5.93 5.32
CA ASP A 61 2.33 5.02 6.01
C ASP A 61 1.64 3.70 6.35
N ALA A 62 0.42 3.74 6.85
CA ALA A 62 -0.36 2.54 7.16
C ALA A 62 -0.65 1.73 5.90
N VAL A 63 -1.10 2.38 4.82
CA VAL A 63 -1.36 1.72 3.55
C VAL A 63 -0.09 1.07 2.99
N ALA A 64 1.03 1.75 3.07
CA ALA A 64 2.30 1.25 2.57
C ALA A 64 2.77 0.01 3.35
N THR A 65 2.83 0.11 4.66
CA THR A 65 3.47 -0.91 5.49
C THR A 65 2.56 -2.09 5.83
N CYS A 66 1.25 -1.86 5.88
CA CYS A 66 0.30 -2.94 6.16
C CYS A 66 -0.19 -3.65 4.90
N LEU A 67 -0.20 -2.97 3.75
CA LEU A 67 -0.83 -3.51 2.54
C LEU A 67 0.11 -3.57 1.35
N LEU A 68 0.60 -2.42 0.86
CA LEU A 68 1.29 -2.38 -0.43
C LEU A 68 2.57 -3.21 -0.44
N GLU A 69 3.40 -3.11 0.59
CA GLU A 69 4.64 -3.87 0.62
C GLU A 69 4.39 -5.38 0.64
N HIS A 70 3.30 -5.83 1.27
CA HIS A 70 2.93 -7.25 1.31
C HIS A 70 2.25 -7.70 0.02
N LEU A 71 1.50 -6.82 -0.63
CA LEU A 71 0.96 -7.10 -1.95
C LEU A 71 2.09 -7.36 -2.95
N LEU A 72 3.15 -6.55 -2.90
CA LEU A 72 4.32 -6.72 -3.76
C LEU A 72 5.19 -7.89 -3.33
N GLU A 73 5.14 -8.28 -2.07
CA GLU A 73 5.81 -9.47 -1.57
C GLU A 73 5.27 -10.74 -2.22
N HIS A 74 3.95 -10.84 -2.37
CA HIS A 74 3.27 -12.06 -2.83
C HIS A 74 2.81 -12.02 -4.28
N HIS A 75 2.58 -10.82 -4.84
CA HIS A 75 1.96 -10.64 -6.15
C HIS A 75 2.66 -9.56 -6.98
N PHE A 76 3.98 -9.52 -6.96
CA PHE A 76 4.76 -8.48 -7.63
C PHE A 76 4.45 -8.40 -9.13
N ARG A 77 4.44 -9.55 -9.80
CA ARG A 77 4.25 -9.63 -11.26
C ARG A 77 2.96 -8.96 -11.72
N ASP A 78 1.87 -9.15 -10.97
CA ASP A 78 0.56 -8.67 -11.37
C ASP A 78 0.30 -7.24 -10.97
N TYR A 79 0.90 -6.75 -9.89
CA TYR A 79 0.57 -5.44 -9.33
C TYR A 79 1.64 -4.38 -9.50
N PHE A 80 2.92 -4.74 -9.59
CA PHE A 80 3.95 -3.73 -9.76
C PHE A 80 3.78 -2.95 -11.07
N PRO A 81 3.43 -3.57 -12.22
CA PRO A 81 3.15 -2.80 -13.45
C PRO A 81 2.02 -1.80 -13.29
N ARG A 82 0.98 -2.15 -12.52
CA ARG A 82 -0.14 -1.23 -12.25
C ARG A 82 0.34 -0.04 -11.43
N LEU A 83 1.22 -0.30 -10.46
CA LEU A 83 1.79 0.75 -9.63
C LEU A 83 2.69 1.68 -10.45
N GLU A 84 3.52 1.13 -11.33
CA GLU A 84 4.36 1.92 -12.23
C GLU A 84 3.54 2.91 -13.05
N ALA A 85 2.35 2.50 -13.49
CA ALA A 85 1.49 3.32 -14.34
C ALA A 85 0.96 4.55 -13.62
N ILE A 86 0.82 4.52 -12.28
CA ILE A 86 0.21 5.62 -11.53
C ILE A 86 1.22 6.45 -10.73
N VAL A 87 2.35 5.86 -10.35
CA VAL A 87 3.31 6.52 -9.45
C VAL A 87 3.99 7.73 -10.10
N VAL A 88 4.29 7.64 -11.39
CA VAL A 88 5.00 8.72 -12.10
C VAL A 88 4.17 10.01 -12.12
N GLY A 89 2.87 9.91 -12.21
CA GLY A 89 1.96 11.05 -12.25
C GLY A 89 1.45 11.51 -10.89
N SER A 90 1.85 10.86 -9.80
CA SER A 90 1.32 11.16 -8.47
C SER A 90 2.43 11.16 -7.41
N PRO A 91 2.81 12.34 -6.89
CA PRO A 91 3.77 12.41 -5.77
C PRO A 91 3.32 11.62 -4.55
N GLU A 92 2.02 11.58 -4.27
CA GLU A 92 1.48 10.88 -3.10
C GLU A 92 1.63 9.37 -3.23
N TYR A 93 1.30 8.77 -4.39
CA TYR A 93 1.55 7.34 -4.62
C TYR A 93 3.05 7.04 -4.59
N GLY A 94 3.87 7.93 -5.12
CA GLY A 94 5.33 7.80 -5.05
C GLY A 94 5.84 7.78 -3.63
N ASP A 95 5.32 8.67 -2.78
CA ASP A 95 5.66 8.71 -1.37
C ASP A 95 5.22 7.42 -0.66
N THR A 96 4.03 6.92 -0.96
CA THR A 96 3.54 5.68 -0.39
C THR A 96 4.47 4.51 -0.74
N LEU A 97 4.87 4.40 -2.00
CA LEU A 97 5.82 3.37 -2.39
C LEU A 97 7.16 3.53 -1.65
N SER A 98 7.63 4.77 -1.47
CA SER A 98 8.92 5.02 -0.80
C SER A 98 8.94 4.58 0.67
N ARG A 99 7.79 4.40 1.27
CA ARG A 99 7.64 3.94 2.65
C ARG A 99 7.65 2.42 2.77
N CYS A 100 7.58 1.71 1.64
CA CYS A 100 7.56 0.25 1.60
C CYS A 100 8.96 -0.35 1.72
N TRP A 101 9.03 -1.53 2.36
CA TRP A 101 10.21 -2.38 2.33
C TRP A 101 10.05 -3.43 1.23
N GLN A 102 11.18 -3.98 0.75
CA GLN A 102 11.17 -5.05 -0.23
C GLN A 102 11.24 -6.39 0.48
N PHE A 103 10.18 -7.19 0.32
CA PHE A 103 10.07 -8.55 0.87
C PHE A 103 9.75 -9.54 -0.24
N GLY A 104 10.08 -10.82 -0.04
CA GLY A 104 9.68 -11.92 -0.91
C GLY A 104 9.97 -11.67 -2.38
N GLN A 105 8.93 -11.66 -3.22
CA GLN A 105 9.07 -11.47 -4.66
C GLN A 105 9.73 -10.14 -5.01
N ALA A 106 9.55 -9.11 -4.21
CA ALA A 106 10.15 -7.80 -4.45
C ALA A 106 11.69 -7.83 -4.28
N LYS A 107 12.23 -8.82 -3.59
CA LYS A 107 13.68 -9.01 -3.42
C LYS A 107 14.34 -9.73 -4.59
N GLU A 108 13.58 -10.41 -5.43
CA GLU A 108 14.13 -11.12 -6.59
C GLU A 108 14.88 -10.13 -7.49
N SER A 109 16.02 -10.55 -8.03
CA SER A 109 16.96 -9.64 -8.72
C SER A 109 16.30 -8.75 -9.77
N ASN A 110 15.53 -9.34 -10.68
CA ASN A 110 14.88 -8.58 -11.74
C ASN A 110 13.82 -7.62 -11.19
N ASN A 111 13.08 -8.06 -10.19
CA ASN A 111 12.02 -7.26 -9.57
C ASN A 111 12.62 -6.10 -8.76
N SER A 112 13.69 -6.37 -8.02
CA SER A 112 14.39 -5.35 -7.26
C SER A 112 14.98 -4.28 -8.17
N ALA A 113 15.57 -4.68 -9.31
CA ALA A 113 16.12 -3.75 -10.30
C ALA A 113 15.00 -2.85 -10.85
N ARG A 114 13.85 -3.42 -11.13
CA ARG A 114 12.69 -2.69 -11.63
C ARG A 114 12.15 -1.70 -10.60
N TRP A 115 12.11 -2.13 -9.34
CA TRP A 115 11.74 -1.25 -8.22
C TRP A 115 12.69 -0.06 -8.11
N GLN A 116 14.01 -0.32 -8.14
CA GLN A 116 15.01 0.76 -8.03
C GLN A 116 14.93 1.73 -9.20
N ALA A 117 14.67 1.23 -10.41
CA ALA A 117 14.47 2.09 -11.58
C ALA A 117 13.27 3.03 -11.39
N LEU A 118 12.18 2.53 -10.85
CA LEU A 118 11.01 3.34 -10.56
C LEU A 118 11.30 4.38 -9.48
N MET A 119 11.99 3.99 -8.42
CA MET A 119 12.39 4.92 -7.36
C MET A 119 13.27 6.05 -7.88
N THR A 120 14.17 5.75 -8.83
CA THR A 120 14.98 6.77 -9.47
C THR A 120 14.12 7.77 -10.24
N GLN A 121 13.11 7.29 -10.97
CA GLN A 121 12.19 8.18 -11.69
C GLN A 121 11.42 9.10 -10.73
N ILE A 122 10.98 8.56 -9.59
CA ILE A 122 10.28 9.33 -8.57
C ILE A 122 11.16 10.46 -8.04
N ARG A 123 12.44 10.19 -7.80
CA ARG A 123 13.36 11.16 -7.20
C ARG A 123 13.74 12.31 -8.12
N VAL A 124 13.67 12.11 -9.44
CA VAL A 124 14.10 13.14 -10.40
C VAL A 124 12.98 14.03 -10.92
N ARG A 125 11.73 13.78 -10.54
CA ARG A 125 10.60 14.61 -10.98
C ARG A 125 10.39 15.88 -10.13
#